data_4cf14592188aa5116f336738d76518d5
#
_entry.id   4cf14592188aa5116f336738d76518d5
#
_cell.length_a   1.000
_cell.length_b   1.000
_cell.length_c   1.000
_cell.angle_alpha   90.00
_cell.angle_beta   90.00
_cell.angle_gamma   90.00
#
_symmetry.space_group_name_H-M   'P 1'
#
loop_
_entity.id
_entity.type
_entity.pdbx_description
1 polymer ?
#
loop_
_entity_poly.entity_id
_entity_poly.type
_entity_poly.pdbx_seq_one_letter_code
_entity_poly.pdbx_strand_id
1 'polypeptide(L)'
;MQKFELEGLFDFLNKGVSAFHSAAAAAAILEANGYEERPESAAWELVPGGKYYTTRNGSAVLAWRMPKGELTGWHVTASHSDSPTWKIKELDGGKDAVFARAETEGYGGMIMPTWLDRPLSVAGRILVRTENGVKSILVHPGRALACIPNLCIHFDHEVNKGKNYNPQVDLQPIFGAAGTTLRQVLAEEAGVRAEDILDSDLMLCTCEQAVRVGLKGEYFMSGRIDDLECAYTTLWGFLQGRGEEEGRGDIWVMFDNEEVGSSSRQGAQGTLMADVLARIEEKLGVTREQSIRACTNSLLLSADNGHATHPNHPEKSDPANPVVMGGGVLLKYNARQTYTTSGFTGAAFTAICKKAGVPVQVFANRADVPGGSTLGNLLGHQILMPMVDIGLGQLAMHSAMETASCADAEYMAKAVAEYYNTPIFQPKDGEWKLGL
;
A
#
# COMPACT_ATOMS: atom_id res chain seq x y z
N MET A 1 7.95 23.59 3.22
CA MET A 1 7.27 22.41 2.60
C MET A 1 6.56 22.85 1.34
N GLN A 2 6.59 22.02 0.31
CA GLN A 2 5.71 22.19 -0.86
C GLN A 2 4.25 22.06 -0.41
N LYS A 3 3.31 22.59 -1.19
CA LYS A 3 1.88 22.39 -0.94
C LYS A 3 1.53 20.97 -1.38
N PHE A 4 0.75 20.24 -0.57
CA PHE A 4 0.18 18.97 -0.98
C PHE A 4 -0.90 19.20 -2.04
N GLU A 5 -0.80 18.52 -3.17
CA GLU A 5 -1.78 18.60 -4.25
C GLU A 5 -2.43 17.22 -4.40
N LEU A 6 -3.74 17.17 -4.24
CA LEU A 6 -4.52 15.92 -4.29
C LEU A 6 -4.45 15.24 -5.67
N GLU A 7 -4.22 16.02 -6.71
CA GLU A 7 -4.04 15.54 -8.08
C GLU A 7 -2.85 14.58 -8.20
N GLY A 8 -1.80 14.78 -7.40
CA GLY A 8 -0.68 13.84 -7.31
C GLY A 8 -1.07 12.48 -6.72
N LEU A 9 -1.95 12.47 -5.71
CA LEU A 9 -2.53 11.24 -5.17
C LEU A 9 -3.40 10.55 -6.23
N PHE A 10 -4.25 11.30 -6.94
CA PHE A 10 -5.09 10.73 -8.00
C PHE A 10 -4.26 10.12 -9.13
N ASP A 11 -3.19 10.80 -9.55
CA ASP A 11 -2.26 10.25 -10.54
C ASP A 11 -1.61 8.95 -10.06
N PHE A 12 -1.20 8.89 -8.79
CA PHE A 12 -0.63 7.67 -8.19
C PHE A 12 -1.65 6.52 -8.11
N LEU A 13 -2.88 6.79 -7.64
CA LEU A 13 -3.98 5.82 -7.61
C LEU A 13 -4.33 5.29 -9.02
N ASN A 14 -4.37 6.18 -10.01
CA ASN A 14 -4.69 5.84 -11.39
C ASN A 14 -3.58 5.02 -12.07
N LYS A 15 -2.32 5.25 -11.71
CA LYS A 15 -1.16 4.48 -12.19
C LYS A 15 -0.98 3.17 -11.44
N GLY A 16 -1.31 3.13 -10.16
CA GLY A 16 -1.13 1.99 -9.27
C GLY A 16 -2.15 0.86 -9.47
N VAL A 17 -2.40 0.44 -10.71
CA VAL A 17 -3.43 -0.54 -11.09
C VAL A 17 -3.13 -1.98 -10.65
N SER A 18 -1.92 -2.26 -10.19
CA SER A 18 -1.49 -3.50 -9.52
C SER A 18 -0.28 -3.20 -8.63
N ALA A 19 0.09 -4.09 -7.71
CA ALA A 19 1.28 -3.92 -6.86
C ALA A 19 2.55 -3.61 -7.67
N PHE A 20 2.72 -4.23 -8.84
CA PHE A 20 3.85 -3.97 -9.74
C PHE A 20 3.83 -2.55 -10.31
N HIS A 21 2.65 -2.06 -10.69
CA HIS A 21 2.47 -0.71 -11.20
C HIS A 21 2.62 0.34 -10.11
N SER A 22 2.14 0.05 -8.89
CA SER A 22 2.32 0.91 -7.71
C SER A 22 3.81 1.07 -7.38
N ALA A 23 4.56 -0.04 -7.41
CA ALA A 23 6.00 -0.03 -7.20
C ALA A 23 6.75 0.78 -8.29
N ALA A 24 6.38 0.60 -9.56
CA ALA A 24 6.97 1.36 -10.67
C ALA A 24 6.64 2.85 -10.57
N ALA A 25 5.40 3.22 -10.19
CA ALA A 25 5.00 4.60 -10.00
C ALA A 25 5.77 5.26 -8.83
N ALA A 26 5.95 4.54 -7.72
CA ALA A 26 6.74 5.02 -6.59
C ALA A 26 8.22 5.18 -6.97
N ALA A 27 8.81 4.22 -7.67
CA ALA A 27 10.19 4.31 -8.16
C ALA A 27 10.39 5.53 -9.06
N ALA A 28 9.48 5.78 -10.00
CA ALA A 28 9.54 6.95 -10.88
C ALA A 28 9.47 8.28 -10.10
N ILE A 29 8.66 8.36 -9.04
CA ILE A 29 8.60 9.54 -8.15
C ILE A 29 9.93 9.69 -7.40
N LEU A 30 10.50 8.61 -6.89
CA LEU A 30 11.81 8.62 -6.20
C LEU A 30 12.93 9.09 -7.13
N GLU A 31 13.02 8.55 -8.34
CA GLU A 31 14.01 8.95 -9.35
C GLU A 31 13.91 10.44 -9.71
N ALA A 32 12.67 10.93 -9.91
CA ALA A 32 12.41 12.36 -10.18
C ALA A 32 12.84 13.27 -9.01
N ASN A 33 13.00 12.71 -7.78
CA ASN A 33 13.49 13.41 -6.59
C ASN A 33 14.96 13.10 -6.26
N GLY A 34 15.70 12.51 -7.20
CA GLY A 34 17.15 12.28 -7.12
C GLY A 34 17.54 11.07 -6.27
N TYR A 35 16.65 10.08 -6.12
CA TYR A 35 16.99 8.79 -5.55
C TYR A 35 17.57 7.88 -6.62
N GLU A 36 18.62 7.15 -6.28
CA GLU A 36 19.30 6.22 -7.19
C GLU A 36 18.94 4.77 -6.83
N GLU A 37 18.62 3.96 -7.83
CA GLU A 37 18.38 2.55 -7.63
C GLU A 37 19.63 1.81 -7.15
N ARG A 38 19.47 0.93 -6.19
CA ARG A 38 20.49 -0.02 -5.70
C ARG A 38 19.91 -1.44 -5.79
N PRO A 39 20.13 -2.15 -6.91
CA PRO A 39 19.65 -3.52 -7.06
C PRO A 39 20.14 -4.43 -5.92
N GLU A 40 19.28 -5.27 -5.40
CA GLU A 40 19.64 -6.17 -4.30
C GLU A 40 20.80 -7.12 -4.65
N SER A 41 20.90 -7.52 -5.92
CA SER A 41 21.96 -8.42 -6.42
C SER A 41 23.32 -7.75 -6.58
N ALA A 42 23.40 -6.41 -6.53
CA ALA A 42 24.64 -5.67 -6.72
C ALA A 42 25.33 -5.33 -5.38
N ALA A 43 26.62 -5.08 -5.42
CA ALA A 43 27.33 -4.40 -4.33
C ALA A 43 26.88 -2.94 -4.29
N TRP A 44 26.62 -2.41 -3.09
CA TRP A 44 26.17 -1.03 -2.94
C TRP A 44 27.33 -0.11 -2.59
N GLU A 45 27.41 0.99 -3.32
CA GLU A 45 28.23 2.15 -2.96
C GLU A 45 27.31 3.21 -2.38
N LEU A 46 27.47 3.50 -1.08
CA LEU A 46 26.64 4.42 -0.32
C LEU A 46 27.50 5.54 0.25
N VAL A 47 27.02 6.78 0.13
CA VAL A 47 27.70 7.97 0.68
C VAL A 47 26.85 8.65 1.73
N PRO A 48 27.41 9.32 2.74
CA PRO A 48 26.66 10.07 3.74
C PRO A 48 25.72 11.10 3.08
N GLY A 49 24.46 11.13 3.49
CA GLY A 49 23.43 11.98 2.91
C GLY A 49 22.94 11.55 1.52
N GLY A 50 23.43 10.46 0.98
CA GLY A 50 22.97 9.89 -0.31
C GLY A 50 21.51 9.42 -0.22
N LYS A 51 20.84 9.42 -1.37
CA LYS A 51 19.45 9.05 -1.55
C LYS A 51 19.34 7.82 -2.44
N TYR A 52 18.79 6.76 -1.93
CA TYR A 52 18.76 5.49 -2.64
C TYR A 52 17.41 4.80 -2.49
N TYR A 53 17.11 3.88 -3.40
CA TYR A 53 16.00 2.94 -3.27
C TYR A 53 16.37 1.57 -3.83
N THR A 54 15.64 0.56 -3.42
CA THR A 54 15.68 -0.80 -3.99
C THR A 54 14.29 -1.35 -4.16
N THR A 55 14.15 -2.32 -5.07
CA THR A 55 12.90 -3.03 -5.28
C THR A 55 13.09 -4.52 -5.02
N ARG A 56 12.05 -5.17 -4.49
CA ARG A 56 12.01 -6.64 -4.34
C ARG A 56 10.82 -7.18 -5.10
N ASN A 57 11.03 -8.18 -5.93
CA ASN A 57 10.02 -8.77 -6.82
C ASN A 57 9.37 -7.77 -7.82
N GLY A 58 9.82 -6.52 -7.88
CA GLY A 58 9.18 -5.46 -8.67
C GLY A 58 7.82 -5.01 -8.12
N SER A 59 7.45 -5.41 -6.89
CA SER A 59 6.17 -5.10 -6.24
C SER A 59 6.32 -4.47 -4.86
N ALA A 60 7.46 -4.64 -4.18
CA ALA A 60 7.83 -3.89 -2.99
C ALA A 60 8.95 -2.91 -3.28
N VAL A 61 8.93 -1.74 -2.62
CA VAL A 61 9.94 -0.67 -2.78
C VAL A 61 10.36 -0.19 -1.41
N LEU A 62 11.67 -0.02 -1.21
CA LEU A 62 12.22 0.60 -0.02
C LEU A 62 13.20 1.70 -0.44
N ALA A 63 12.95 2.92 0.01
CA ALA A 63 13.80 4.08 -0.22
C ALA A 63 14.40 4.57 1.09
N TRP A 64 15.64 5.10 1.02
CA TRP A 64 16.30 5.65 2.19
C TRP A 64 17.18 6.85 1.89
N ARG A 65 17.37 7.67 2.90
CA ARG A 65 18.41 8.68 2.98
C ARG A 65 19.47 8.24 3.98
N MET A 66 20.73 8.25 3.54
CA MET A 66 21.84 7.90 4.41
C MET A 66 22.02 8.93 5.51
N PRO A 67 22.28 8.51 6.76
CA PRO A 67 22.63 9.46 7.82
C PRO A 67 23.92 10.23 7.48
N LYS A 68 24.01 11.44 8.01
CA LYS A 68 25.26 12.21 8.04
C LYS A 68 25.85 12.06 9.44
N GLY A 69 27.12 11.65 9.52
CA GLY A 69 27.76 11.37 10.81
C GLY A 69 27.44 10.01 11.41
N GLU A 70 27.64 9.87 12.73
CA GLU A 70 27.42 8.62 13.47
C GLU A 70 25.91 8.30 13.55
N LEU A 71 25.52 7.06 13.25
CA LEU A 71 24.13 6.63 13.30
C LEU A 71 23.56 6.71 14.72
N THR A 72 22.52 7.52 14.91
CA THR A 72 21.81 7.73 16.17
C THR A 72 20.39 7.16 16.18
N GLY A 73 19.76 6.97 15.02
CA GLY A 73 18.40 6.44 14.90
C GLY A 73 17.84 6.55 13.49
N TRP A 74 16.58 6.13 13.34
CA TRP A 74 15.87 6.10 12.09
C TRP A 74 14.49 6.75 12.21
N HIS A 75 14.06 7.44 11.15
CA HIS A 75 12.64 7.68 10.89
C HIS A 75 12.19 6.67 9.85
N VAL A 76 11.10 5.98 10.10
CA VAL A 76 10.60 4.94 9.20
C VAL A 76 9.11 5.07 8.98
N THR A 77 8.66 5.02 7.73
CA THR A 77 7.23 4.80 7.40
C THR A 77 7.08 3.54 6.56
N ALA A 78 6.05 2.77 6.84
CA ALA A 78 5.71 1.53 6.14
C ALA A 78 4.25 1.57 5.71
N SER A 79 3.98 1.08 4.50
CA SER A 79 2.67 0.95 3.85
C SER A 79 2.66 -0.26 2.92
N HIS A 80 1.56 -0.54 2.19
CA HIS A 80 1.55 -1.64 1.23
C HIS A 80 1.09 -1.22 -0.18
N SER A 81 1.42 -2.06 -1.17
CA SER A 81 1.21 -1.80 -2.60
C SER A 81 0.07 -2.58 -3.22
N ASP A 82 -0.34 -3.67 -2.57
CA ASP A 82 -1.38 -4.58 -3.04
C ASP A 82 -2.77 -4.14 -2.54
N SER A 83 -3.80 -4.70 -3.12
CA SER A 83 -5.20 -4.45 -2.77
C SER A 83 -6.04 -5.65 -3.17
N PRO A 84 -7.20 -5.90 -2.54
CA PRO A 84 -8.05 -7.04 -2.88
C PRO A 84 -8.54 -6.98 -4.32
N THR A 85 -8.41 -8.11 -5.02
CA THR A 85 -8.78 -8.23 -6.44
C THR A 85 -8.93 -9.69 -6.88
N TRP A 86 -9.07 -9.92 -8.17
CA TRP A 86 -9.14 -11.23 -8.81
C TRP A 86 -7.84 -11.52 -9.57
N LYS A 87 -7.09 -12.54 -9.14
CA LYS A 87 -5.90 -13.02 -9.85
C LYS A 87 -6.31 -13.86 -11.05
N ILE A 88 -5.73 -13.57 -12.21
CA ILE A 88 -5.86 -14.41 -13.41
C ILE A 88 -5.02 -15.67 -13.21
N LYS A 89 -5.63 -16.85 -13.38
CA LYS A 89 -4.95 -18.14 -13.21
C LYS A 89 -4.32 -18.66 -14.50
N GLU A 90 -4.85 -18.26 -15.65
CA GLU A 90 -4.35 -18.70 -16.96
C GLU A 90 -4.74 -17.72 -18.09
N LEU A 91 -4.02 -17.73 -19.20
CA LEU A 91 -4.12 -16.74 -20.27
C LEU A 91 -4.88 -17.21 -21.51
N ASP A 92 -5.07 -18.52 -21.69
CA ASP A 92 -5.55 -19.09 -22.94
C ASP A 92 -7.05 -19.37 -22.94
N GLY A 93 -7.71 -19.13 -21.82
CA GLY A 93 -9.14 -19.26 -21.67
C GLY A 93 -9.64 -20.68 -21.47
N GLY A 94 -10.77 -20.81 -20.77
CA GLY A 94 -11.49 -22.07 -20.62
C GLY A 94 -12.12 -22.54 -21.94
N LYS A 95 -12.56 -23.78 -21.95
CA LYS A 95 -13.24 -24.41 -23.13
C LYS A 95 -14.69 -23.93 -23.31
N ASP A 96 -14.90 -22.60 -23.35
CA ASP A 96 -16.22 -22.05 -23.70
C ASP A 96 -16.30 -21.83 -25.20
N ALA A 97 -17.38 -22.34 -25.80
CA ALA A 97 -17.57 -22.28 -27.25
C ALA A 97 -18.08 -20.91 -27.73
N VAL A 98 -18.53 -20.05 -26.82
CA VAL A 98 -19.19 -18.78 -27.13
C VAL A 98 -18.38 -17.59 -26.70
N PHE A 99 -17.79 -17.67 -25.50
CA PHE A 99 -17.07 -16.56 -24.87
C PHE A 99 -15.57 -16.84 -24.68
N ALA A 100 -14.76 -15.83 -24.93
CA ALA A 100 -13.39 -15.81 -24.43
C ALA A 100 -13.44 -15.58 -22.90
N ARG A 101 -12.89 -16.49 -22.12
CA ARG A 101 -12.90 -16.46 -20.65
C ARG A 101 -11.47 -16.62 -20.11
N ALA A 102 -11.24 -16.18 -18.89
CA ALA A 102 -10.08 -16.56 -18.10
C ALA A 102 -10.56 -16.96 -16.69
N GLU A 103 -10.01 -18.03 -16.16
CA GLU A 103 -10.30 -18.41 -14.78
C GLU A 103 -9.58 -17.46 -13.80
N THR A 104 -10.30 -17.10 -12.74
CA THR A 104 -9.77 -16.21 -11.70
C THR A 104 -9.95 -16.81 -10.32
N GLU A 105 -9.14 -16.36 -9.39
CA GLU A 105 -9.31 -16.61 -7.95
C GLU A 105 -9.21 -15.31 -7.16
N GLY A 106 -9.86 -15.26 -5.99
CA GLY A 106 -9.81 -14.10 -5.11
C GLY A 106 -8.43 -13.92 -4.50
N TYR A 107 -7.94 -12.68 -4.53
CA TYR A 107 -6.75 -12.21 -3.83
C TYR A 107 -7.18 -11.23 -2.75
N GLY A 108 -6.92 -11.54 -1.47
CA GLY A 108 -7.44 -10.77 -0.35
C GLY A 108 -8.94 -10.92 -0.11
N GLY A 109 -9.48 -10.10 0.76
CA GLY A 109 -10.87 -10.14 1.23
C GLY A 109 -11.77 -9.06 0.60
N MET A 110 -12.12 -9.16 -0.71
CA MET A 110 -12.91 -8.13 -1.40
C MET A 110 -14.42 -8.20 -1.09
N ILE A 111 -15.10 -7.07 -1.29
CA ILE A 111 -16.57 -7.01 -1.35
C ILE A 111 -17.01 -7.46 -2.76
N MET A 112 -17.27 -8.74 -2.92
CA MET A 112 -17.49 -9.42 -4.21
C MET A 112 -18.51 -8.75 -5.13
N PRO A 113 -19.73 -8.35 -4.67
CA PRO A 113 -20.74 -7.77 -5.56
C PRO A 113 -20.33 -6.46 -6.22
N THR A 114 -19.33 -5.77 -5.68
CA THR A 114 -18.86 -4.50 -6.26
C THR A 114 -18.06 -4.67 -7.56
N TRP A 115 -17.68 -5.91 -7.89
CA TRP A 115 -16.96 -6.26 -9.11
C TRP A 115 -17.86 -6.59 -10.29
N LEU A 116 -19.17 -6.75 -10.04
CA LEU A 116 -20.15 -7.12 -11.06
C LEU A 116 -20.56 -5.92 -11.92
N ASP A 117 -20.93 -6.21 -13.17
CA ASP A 117 -21.53 -5.28 -14.15
C ASP A 117 -20.75 -4.00 -14.43
N ARG A 118 -19.44 -4.04 -14.26
CA ARG A 118 -18.56 -2.88 -14.53
C ARG A 118 -17.51 -3.20 -15.58
N PRO A 119 -16.99 -2.16 -16.27
CA PRO A 119 -15.85 -2.34 -17.15
C PRO A 119 -14.60 -2.67 -16.35
N LEU A 120 -13.97 -3.80 -16.68
CA LEU A 120 -12.73 -4.28 -16.07
C LEU A 120 -11.60 -4.36 -17.09
N SER A 121 -10.39 -4.20 -16.62
CA SER A 121 -9.16 -4.45 -17.37
C SER A 121 -8.29 -5.46 -16.63
N VAL A 122 -7.11 -5.73 -17.16
CA VAL A 122 -6.07 -6.50 -16.49
C VAL A 122 -4.83 -5.66 -16.31
N ALA A 123 -4.11 -5.88 -15.22
CA ALA A 123 -2.85 -5.22 -14.93
C ALA A 123 -1.91 -6.18 -14.20
N GLY A 124 -0.62 -6.03 -14.41
CA GLY A 124 0.41 -6.83 -13.76
C GLY A 124 1.64 -6.95 -14.64
N ARG A 125 2.22 -8.16 -14.67
CA ARG A 125 3.38 -8.44 -15.52
C ARG A 125 3.24 -9.74 -16.27
N ILE A 126 3.87 -9.82 -17.44
CA ILE A 126 4.16 -11.05 -18.16
C ILE A 126 5.64 -11.36 -18.09
N LEU A 127 5.98 -12.64 -18.04
CA LEU A 127 7.34 -13.17 -18.05
C LEU A 127 7.63 -13.69 -19.44
N VAL A 128 8.57 -13.04 -20.14
CA VAL A 128 8.81 -13.28 -21.58
C VAL A 128 10.19 -13.91 -21.76
N ARG A 129 10.25 -14.89 -22.64
CA ARG A 129 11.49 -15.53 -23.09
C ARG A 129 12.39 -14.48 -23.79
N THR A 130 13.66 -14.47 -23.45
CA THR A 130 14.71 -13.72 -24.16
C THR A 130 15.79 -14.69 -24.64
N GLU A 131 16.73 -14.22 -25.42
CA GLU A 131 17.86 -15.04 -25.89
C GLU A 131 18.62 -15.72 -24.74
N ASN A 132 18.80 -15.02 -23.60
CA ASN A 132 19.60 -15.48 -22.50
C ASN A 132 18.83 -15.71 -21.17
N GLY A 133 17.50 -15.78 -21.22
CA GLY A 133 16.72 -16.02 -20.00
C GLY A 133 15.27 -15.55 -20.06
N VAL A 134 14.82 -14.93 -18.98
CA VAL A 134 13.44 -14.47 -18.81
C VAL A 134 13.45 -12.99 -18.41
N LYS A 135 12.57 -12.20 -19.01
CA LYS A 135 12.37 -10.78 -18.68
C LYS A 135 10.92 -10.54 -18.24
N SER A 136 10.75 -9.71 -17.22
CA SER A 136 9.45 -9.19 -16.81
C SER A 136 9.10 -7.94 -17.63
N ILE A 137 7.85 -7.85 -18.09
CA ILE A 137 7.29 -6.68 -18.77
C ILE A 137 5.97 -6.35 -18.08
N LEU A 138 5.82 -5.09 -17.61
CA LEU A 138 4.56 -4.59 -17.08
C LEU A 138 3.56 -4.45 -18.23
N VAL A 139 2.31 -4.85 -17.97
CA VAL A 139 1.21 -4.77 -18.93
C VAL A 139 -0.05 -4.21 -18.27
N HIS A 140 -0.64 -3.23 -18.92
CA HIS A 140 -1.96 -2.68 -18.61
C HIS A 140 -2.52 -2.02 -19.87
N PRO A 141 -3.41 -2.69 -20.63
CA PRO A 141 -3.92 -2.18 -21.91
C PRO A 141 -4.67 -0.83 -21.82
N GLY A 142 -4.97 -0.34 -20.63
CA GLY A 142 -5.58 0.99 -20.43
C GLY A 142 -7.00 1.14 -20.97
N ARG A 143 -7.65 0.03 -21.32
CA ARG A 143 -9.02 -0.04 -21.84
C ARG A 143 -9.80 -1.17 -21.20
N ALA A 144 -11.13 -1.11 -21.24
CA ALA A 144 -11.98 -2.19 -20.79
C ALA A 144 -11.77 -3.45 -21.68
N LEU A 145 -11.47 -4.55 -21.03
CA LEU A 145 -11.25 -5.86 -21.66
C LEU A 145 -12.27 -6.90 -21.22
N ALA A 146 -12.83 -6.73 -20.03
CA ALA A 146 -13.64 -7.75 -19.38
C ALA A 146 -14.84 -7.18 -18.63
N CYS A 147 -15.78 -8.01 -18.31
CA CYS A 147 -16.80 -7.78 -17.29
C CYS A 147 -17.14 -9.11 -16.59
N ILE A 148 -17.67 -9.01 -15.37
CA ILE A 148 -18.28 -10.11 -14.63
C ILE A 148 -19.78 -9.82 -14.62
N PRO A 149 -20.60 -10.45 -15.47
CA PRO A 149 -22.02 -10.15 -15.56
C PRO A 149 -22.83 -10.78 -14.43
N ASN A 150 -23.74 -10.02 -13.83
CA ASN A 150 -24.76 -10.58 -12.95
C ASN A 150 -25.69 -11.54 -13.71
N LEU A 151 -26.22 -12.53 -13.00
CA LEU A 151 -27.39 -13.25 -13.47
C LEU A 151 -28.59 -12.30 -13.49
N CYS A 152 -29.38 -12.31 -14.58
CA CYS A 152 -30.49 -11.37 -14.67
C CYS A 152 -31.58 -11.68 -13.62
N ILE A 153 -32.32 -10.66 -13.21
CA ILE A 153 -33.37 -10.75 -12.16
C ILE A 153 -34.42 -11.82 -12.47
N HIS A 154 -34.68 -12.13 -13.73
CA HIS A 154 -35.64 -13.15 -14.16
C HIS A 154 -35.20 -14.58 -13.82
N PHE A 155 -33.93 -14.81 -13.63
CA PHE A 155 -33.37 -16.10 -13.23
C PHE A 155 -32.99 -16.17 -11.75
N ASP A 156 -32.87 -15.01 -11.07
CA ASP A 156 -32.52 -14.91 -9.66
C ASP A 156 -33.40 -13.86 -8.94
N HIS A 157 -34.64 -14.23 -8.63
CA HIS A 157 -35.59 -13.34 -7.94
C HIS A 157 -35.20 -13.03 -6.49
N GLU A 158 -34.27 -13.81 -5.91
CA GLU A 158 -33.84 -13.67 -4.53
C GLU A 158 -32.55 -12.81 -4.39
N VAL A 159 -31.98 -12.33 -5.49
CA VAL A 159 -30.69 -11.59 -5.50
C VAL A 159 -30.66 -10.44 -4.50
N ASN A 160 -31.78 -9.74 -4.32
CA ASN A 160 -31.89 -8.60 -3.38
C ASN A 160 -32.16 -9.01 -1.93
N LYS A 161 -32.26 -10.29 -1.61
CA LYS A 161 -32.51 -10.81 -0.27
C LYS A 161 -31.26 -11.37 0.42
N GLY A 162 -30.08 -11.09 -0.12
CA GLY A 162 -28.81 -11.53 0.45
C GLY A 162 -28.20 -12.73 -0.29
N LYS A 163 -27.73 -12.50 -1.52
CA LYS A 163 -27.03 -13.53 -2.30
C LYS A 163 -25.66 -13.85 -1.71
N ASN A 164 -25.39 -15.15 -1.55
CA ASN A 164 -24.05 -15.64 -1.26
C ASN A 164 -23.38 -16.04 -2.59
N TYR A 165 -22.33 -15.29 -2.98
CA TYR A 165 -21.61 -15.50 -4.23
C TYR A 165 -20.63 -16.66 -4.13
N ASN A 166 -20.63 -17.54 -5.13
CA ASN A 166 -19.59 -18.56 -5.33
C ASN A 166 -18.56 -18.03 -6.34
N PRO A 167 -17.31 -17.77 -5.94
CA PRO A 167 -16.29 -17.23 -6.84
C PRO A 167 -16.07 -18.04 -8.12
N GLN A 168 -16.15 -19.36 -8.05
CA GLN A 168 -15.93 -20.24 -9.19
C GLN A 168 -17.09 -20.25 -10.19
N VAL A 169 -18.31 -19.95 -9.74
CA VAL A 169 -19.53 -20.04 -10.54
C VAL A 169 -20.04 -18.67 -10.98
N ASP A 170 -20.12 -17.72 -10.00
CA ASP A 170 -20.77 -16.43 -10.22
C ASP A 170 -19.81 -15.32 -10.69
N LEU A 171 -18.49 -15.46 -10.45
CA LEU A 171 -17.55 -14.34 -10.52
C LEU A 171 -16.41 -14.54 -11.53
N GLN A 172 -16.64 -15.40 -12.54
CA GLN A 172 -15.68 -15.60 -13.61
C GLN A 172 -15.91 -14.60 -14.75
N PRO A 173 -14.88 -13.82 -15.16
CA PRO A 173 -15.02 -12.79 -16.17
C PRO A 173 -15.18 -13.34 -17.58
N ILE A 174 -15.86 -12.56 -18.43
CA ILE A 174 -15.84 -12.73 -19.88
C ILE A 174 -15.00 -11.63 -20.53
N PHE A 175 -14.19 -11.99 -21.52
CA PHE A 175 -13.28 -11.11 -22.26
C PHE A 175 -13.71 -10.83 -23.70
N GLY A 176 -14.88 -11.33 -24.13
CA GLY A 176 -15.43 -11.16 -25.47
C GLY A 176 -15.92 -12.45 -26.09
N ALA A 177 -16.02 -12.49 -27.43
CA ALA A 177 -16.37 -13.69 -28.17
C ALA A 177 -15.20 -14.68 -28.22
N ALA A 178 -15.50 -15.96 -28.32
CA ALA A 178 -14.49 -17.02 -28.50
C ALA A 178 -13.62 -16.77 -29.76
N GLY A 179 -12.37 -17.21 -29.70
CA GLY A 179 -11.43 -17.12 -30.83
C GLY A 179 -10.23 -16.19 -30.60
N THR A 180 -10.28 -15.29 -29.64
CA THR A 180 -9.13 -14.49 -29.21
C THR A 180 -8.83 -14.80 -27.75
N THR A 181 -7.56 -14.98 -27.40
CA THR A 181 -7.13 -15.25 -26.02
C THR A 181 -6.55 -13.99 -25.36
N LEU A 182 -6.58 -13.96 -24.04
CA LEU A 182 -5.94 -12.87 -23.28
C LEU A 182 -4.42 -12.82 -23.58
N ARG A 183 -3.78 -13.98 -23.75
CA ARG A 183 -2.36 -14.10 -24.17
C ARG A 183 -2.07 -13.31 -25.45
N GLN A 184 -2.92 -13.43 -26.46
CA GLN A 184 -2.74 -12.71 -27.73
C GLN A 184 -2.83 -11.18 -27.54
N VAL A 185 -3.81 -10.72 -26.78
CA VAL A 185 -3.99 -9.29 -26.48
C VAL A 185 -2.78 -8.73 -25.72
N LEU A 186 -2.28 -9.46 -24.72
CA LEU A 186 -1.13 -9.01 -23.95
C LEU A 186 0.19 -9.08 -24.72
N ALA A 187 0.32 -10.06 -25.63
CA ALA A 187 1.48 -10.14 -26.51
C ALA A 187 1.54 -8.94 -27.46
N GLU A 188 0.40 -8.55 -28.04
CA GLU A 188 0.27 -7.37 -28.89
C GLU A 188 0.58 -6.08 -28.14
N GLU A 189 0.03 -5.91 -26.93
CA GLU A 189 0.31 -4.78 -26.03
C GLU A 189 1.79 -4.64 -25.67
N ALA A 190 2.44 -5.76 -25.38
CA ALA A 190 3.85 -5.80 -25.00
C ALA A 190 4.82 -5.77 -26.20
N GLY A 191 4.32 -5.89 -27.44
CA GLY A 191 5.14 -5.96 -28.64
C GLY A 191 5.99 -7.24 -28.72
N VAL A 192 5.47 -8.38 -28.22
CA VAL A 192 6.15 -9.68 -28.19
C VAL A 192 5.33 -10.74 -28.91
N ARG A 193 5.92 -11.90 -29.19
CA ARG A 193 5.15 -13.03 -29.71
C ARG A 193 4.43 -13.73 -28.58
N ALA A 194 3.20 -14.21 -28.84
CA ALA A 194 2.39 -14.89 -27.81
C ALA A 194 3.07 -16.17 -27.27
N GLU A 195 3.80 -16.91 -28.11
CA GLU A 195 4.55 -18.10 -27.72
C GLU A 195 5.79 -17.81 -26.85
N ASP A 196 6.24 -16.55 -26.79
CA ASP A 196 7.36 -16.14 -25.93
C ASP A 196 6.90 -15.78 -24.52
N ILE A 197 5.60 -15.62 -24.26
CA ILE A 197 5.06 -15.45 -22.92
C ILE A 197 5.09 -16.79 -22.19
N LEU A 198 5.95 -16.89 -21.18
CA LEU A 198 6.18 -18.11 -20.40
C LEU A 198 5.24 -18.21 -19.20
N ASP A 199 4.94 -17.08 -18.55
CA ASP A 199 4.12 -17.01 -17.34
C ASP A 199 3.60 -15.59 -17.12
N SER A 200 2.77 -15.38 -16.09
CA SER A 200 2.24 -14.06 -15.77
C SER A 200 1.82 -13.93 -14.31
N ASP A 201 1.92 -12.70 -13.78
CA ASP A 201 1.28 -12.27 -12.53
C ASP A 201 0.30 -11.15 -12.88
N LEU A 202 -0.96 -11.51 -13.13
CA LEU A 202 -2.00 -10.59 -13.60
C LEU A 202 -3.19 -10.55 -12.65
N MET A 203 -3.72 -9.35 -12.47
CA MET A 203 -4.90 -9.06 -11.66
C MET A 203 -5.96 -8.37 -12.51
N LEU A 204 -7.24 -8.57 -12.22
CA LEU A 204 -8.29 -7.68 -12.71
C LEU A 204 -8.14 -6.31 -12.03
N CYS A 205 -8.43 -5.26 -12.77
CA CYS A 205 -8.54 -3.91 -12.22
C CYS A 205 -9.76 -3.19 -12.79
N THR A 206 -10.29 -2.23 -12.03
CA THR A 206 -11.36 -1.36 -12.48
C THR A 206 -10.84 -0.35 -13.50
N CYS A 207 -11.68 0.05 -14.46
CA CYS A 207 -11.33 1.08 -15.43
C CYS A 207 -11.62 2.50 -14.94
N GLU A 208 -12.34 2.63 -13.84
CA GLU A 208 -12.68 3.92 -13.26
C GLU A 208 -11.45 4.61 -12.68
N GLN A 209 -11.35 5.90 -12.94
CA GLN A 209 -10.31 6.78 -12.41
C GLN A 209 -10.72 7.36 -11.05
N ALA A 210 -9.75 7.78 -10.26
CA ALA A 210 -10.00 8.55 -9.04
C ALA A 210 -10.80 9.81 -9.35
N VAL A 211 -11.88 10.07 -8.60
CA VAL A 211 -12.81 11.17 -8.85
C VAL A 211 -13.26 11.82 -7.56
N ARG A 212 -13.35 13.16 -7.55
CA ARG A 212 -13.94 13.91 -6.45
C ARG A 212 -15.45 13.71 -6.42
N VAL A 213 -15.98 13.54 -5.21
CA VAL A 213 -17.44 13.39 -4.95
C VAL A 213 -17.84 14.25 -3.76
N GLY A 214 -19.16 14.46 -3.62
CA GLY A 214 -19.75 15.30 -2.58
C GLY A 214 -20.17 16.65 -3.11
N LEU A 215 -21.04 17.35 -2.37
CA LEU A 215 -21.63 18.62 -2.79
C LEU A 215 -20.58 19.74 -2.97
N LYS A 216 -19.44 19.62 -2.30
CA LYS A 216 -18.32 20.57 -2.37
C LYS A 216 -17.02 19.89 -2.81
N GLY A 217 -17.07 18.62 -3.25
CA GLY A 217 -15.90 17.84 -3.60
C GLY A 217 -15.01 17.49 -2.39
N GLU A 218 -15.61 17.33 -1.23
CA GLU A 218 -14.91 17.04 0.04
C GLU A 218 -14.40 15.63 0.17
N TYR A 219 -14.94 14.69 -0.62
CA TYR A 219 -14.52 13.30 -0.68
C TYR A 219 -13.96 12.94 -2.06
N PHE A 220 -13.37 11.80 -2.16
CA PHE A 220 -13.03 11.18 -3.44
C PHE A 220 -13.34 9.69 -3.43
N MET A 221 -13.53 9.14 -4.61
CA MET A 221 -13.68 7.70 -4.83
C MET A 221 -12.60 7.20 -5.76
N SER A 222 -12.06 6.04 -5.45
CA SER A 222 -11.10 5.30 -6.27
C SER A 222 -11.11 3.82 -5.88
N GLY A 223 -10.66 2.94 -6.74
CA GLY A 223 -10.19 1.64 -6.29
C GLY A 223 -8.84 1.77 -5.59
N ARG A 224 -8.48 0.82 -4.75
CA ARG A 224 -7.15 0.69 -4.13
C ARG A 224 -6.74 1.88 -3.22
N ILE A 225 -7.73 2.57 -2.62
CA ILE A 225 -7.45 3.59 -1.60
C ILE A 225 -6.68 2.92 -0.47
N ASP A 226 -7.13 1.75 -0.06
CA ASP A 226 -6.40 0.83 0.78
C ASP A 226 -5.36 0.05 -0.06
N ASP A 227 -4.05 0.28 0.08
CA ASP A 227 -3.41 1.25 1.01
C ASP A 227 -2.61 2.31 0.22
N LEU A 228 -2.94 2.50 -1.08
CA LEU A 228 -2.20 3.45 -1.93
C LEU A 228 -2.36 4.91 -1.47
N GLU A 229 -3.41 5.24 -0.73
CA GLU A 229 -3.54 6.55 -0.09
C GLU A 229 -2.46 6.77 0.98
N CYS A 230 -2.27 5.81 1.89
CA CYS A 230 -1.20 5.87 2.88
C CYS A 230 0.18 5.76 2.22
N ALA A 231 0.33 4.88 1.21
CA ALA A 231 1.59 4.75 0.48
C ALA A 231 2.04 6.07 -0.16
N TYR A 232 1.13 6.77 -0.86
CA TYR A 232 1.45 8.05 -1.49
C TYR A 232 1.66 9.18 -0.48
N THR A 233 0.79 9.31 0.52
CA THR A 233 0.87 10.40 1.50
C THR A 233 2.12 10.29 2.38
N THR A 234 2.54 9.06 2.72
CA THR A 234 3.80 8.80 3.43
C THR A 234 5.02 9.03 2.54
N LEU A 235 4.96 8.64 1.25
CA LEU A 235 6.01 8.96 0.26
C LEU A 235 6.18 10.46 0.11
N TRP A 236 5.07 11.18 -0.06
CA TRP A 236 5.11 12.64 -0.15
C TRP A 236 5.73 13.27 1.09
N GLY A 237 5.31 12.85 2.30
CA GLY A 237 5.88 13.31 3.56
C GLY A 237 7.38 12.99 3.69
N PHE A 238 7.80 11.78 3.30
CA PHE A 238 9.20 11.37 3.23
C PHE A 238 10.02 12.32 2.34
N LEU A 239 9.51 12.66 1.16
CA LEU A 239 10.20 13.55 0.23
C LEU A 239 10.32 15.00 0.76
N GLN A 240 9.42 15.44 1.66
CA GLN A 240 9.49 16.75 2.32
C GLN A 240 10.44 16.77 3.53
N GLY A 241 10.86 15.61 4.02
CA GLY A 241 11.88 15.51 5.06
C GLY A 241 13.19 16.12 4.61
N ARG A 242 13.81 16.96 5.44
CA ARG A 242 15.02 17.72 5.06
C ARG A 242 16.29 16.91 5.19
N GLY A 243 16.30 15.85 6.03
CA GLY A 243 17.50 15.07 6.34
C GLY A 243 18.60 15.93 6.96
N GLU A 244 18.21 16.95 7.76
CA GLU A 244 19.13 17.90 8.40
C GLU A 244 19.65 17.41 9.75
N GLU A 245 18.94 16.46 10.38
CA GLU A 245 19.38 15.90 11.66
C GLU A 245 20.61 15.02 11.47
N GLU A 246 21.70 15.40 12.11
CA GLU A 246 22.96 14.65 12.06
C GLU A 246 22.80 13.28 12.71
N GLY A 247 23.31 12.24 12.07
CA GLY A 247 23.27 10.87 12.57
C GLY A 247 21.94 10.14 12.38
N ARG A 248 20.89 10.77 11.85
CA ARG A 248 19.61 10.10 11.61
C ARG A 248 19.44 9.71 10.14
N GLY A 249 19.03 8.48 9.93
CA GLY A 249 18.62 7.99 8.60
C GLY A 249 17.10 8.00 8.46
N ASP A 250 16.62 8.14 7.25
CA ASP A 250 15.20 8.12 6.93
C ASP A 250 14.88 6.96 5.97
N ILE A 251 13.79 6.25 6.22
CA ILE A 251 13.34 5.12 5.39
C ILE A 251 11.85 5.28 5.10
N TRP A 252 11.48 5.08 3.85
CA TRP A 252 10.12 4.85 3.40
C TRP A 252 10.06 3.46 2.76
N VAL A 253 9.07 2.64 3.12
CA VAL A 253 8.89 1.31 2.54
C VAL A 253 7.43 1.07 2.21
N MET A 254 7.20 0.44 1.06
CA MET A 254 5.91 -0.06 0.58
C MET A 254 6.07 -1.55 0.29
N PHE A 255 5.45 -2.40 1.11
CA PHE A 255 5.48 -3.85 1.00
C PHE A 255 4.39 -4.36 0.06
N ASP A 256 4.49 -5.62 -0.36
CA ASP A 256 3.47 -6.34 -1.11
C ASP A 256 2.85 -7.45 -0.26
N ASN A 257 1.71 -7.99 -0.69
CA ASN A 257 1.02 -9.14 -0.10
C ASN A 257 0.49 -8.93 1.34
N GLU A 258 0.22 -7.68 1.74
CA GLU A 258 -0.43 -7.41 3.03
C GLU A 258 -1.78 -8.13 3.11
N GLU A 259 -2.61 -7.99 2.07
CA GLU A 259 -3.97 -8.48 1.94
C GLU A 259 -4.13 -10.02 2.01
N VAL A 260 -3.00 -10.72 1.94
CA VAL A 260 -2.92 -12.18 2.06
C VAL A 260 -1.96 -12.63 3.18
N GLY A 261 -1.66 -11.72 4.12
CA GLY A 261 -0.95 -12.01 5.37
C GLY A 261 0.55 -11.80 5.34
N SER A 262 1.11 -11.06 4.37
CA SER A 262 2.52 -10.62 4.33
C SER A 262 3.59 -11.72 4.37
N SER A 263 3.23 -13.00 4.25
CA SER A 263 4.14 -14.15 4.42
C SER A 263 4.94 -14.48 3.16
N SER A 264 5.26 -13.47 2.35
CA SER A 264 6.06 -13.62 1.14
C SER A 264 7.43 -12.96 1.31
N ARG A 265 8.31 -13.19 0.33
CA ARG A 265 9.65 -12.60 0.29
C ARG A 265 9.62 -11.07 0.23
N GLN A 266 8.60 -10.48 -0.39
CA GLN A 266 8.35 -9.05 -0.57
C GLN A 266 7.33 -8.45 0.42
N GLY A 267 6.71 -9.28 1.26
CA GLY A 267 5.81 -8.86 2.32
C GLY A 267 6.52 -8.42 3.60
N ALA A 268 5.78 -7.85 4.53
CA ALA A 268 6.33 -7.31 5.78
C ALA A 268 6.95 -8.38 6.71
N GLN A 269 6.55 -9.65 6.59
CA GLN A 269 7.22 -10.76 7.29
C GLN A 269 8.53 -11.19 6.62
N GLY A 270 8.80 -10.74 5.39
CA GLY A 270 10.07 -10.96 4.70
C GLY A 270 11.20 -10.12 5.28
N THR A 271 12.41 -10.35 4.77
CA THR A 271 13.63 -9.74 5.32
C THR A 271 14.02 -8.42 4.63
N LEU A 272 13.21 -7.86 3.72
CA LEU A 272 13.58 -6.69 2.92
C LEU A 272 14.16 -5.56 3.76
N MET A 273 13.44 -5.15 4.81
CA MET A 273 13.89 -4.05 5.65
C MET A 273 15.13 -4.42 6.49
N ALA A 274 15.16 -5.63 7.04
CA ALA A 274 16.31 -6.12 7.81
C ALA A 274 17.58 -6.23 6.95
N ASP A 275 17.45 -6.72 5.71
CA ASP A 275 18.56 -6.84 4.77
C ASP A 275 19.11 -5.46 4.37
N VAL A 276 18.22 -4.49 4.10
CA VAL A 276 18.63 -3.11 3.76
C VAL A 276 19.33 -2.45 4.94
N LEU A 277 18.75 -2.53 6.15
CA LEU A 277 19.39 -1.99 7.36
C LEU A 277 20.77 -2.60 7.59
N ALA A 278 20.90 -3.92 7.52
CA ALA A 278 22.18 -4.60 7.71
C ALA A 278 23.24 -4.14 6.70
N ARG A 279 22.87 -3.97 5.42
CA ARG A 279 23.78 -3.47 4.38
C ARG A 279 24.20 -2.02 4.59
N ILE A 280 23.29 -1.17 5.05
CA ILE A 280 23.61 0.23 5.40
C ILE A 280 24.55 0.27 6.60
N GLU A 281 24.22 -0.45 7.66
CA GLU A 281 25.01 -0.52 8.90
C GLU A 281 26.43 -1.05 8.64
N GLU A 282 26.58 -2.06 7.80
CA GLU A 282 27.89 -2.58 7.38
C GLU A 282 28.71 -1.49 6.66
N LYS A 283 28.10 -0.72 5.75
CA LYS A 283 28.78 0.37 5.04
C LYS A 283 29.18 1.53 5.94
N LEU A 284 28.40 1.78 7.02
CA LEU A 284 28.69 2.78 8.02
C LEU A 284 29.69 2.31 9.09
N GLY A 285 30.06 1.02 9.09
CA GLY A 285 30.90 0.43 10.15
C GLY A 285 30.22 0.35 11.50
N VAL A 286 28.88 0.30 11.53
CA VAL A 286 28.06 0.27 12.74
C VAL A 286 28.15 -1.09 13.42
N THR A 287 28.49 -1.11 14.69
CA THR A 287 28.49 -2.33 15.51
C THR A 287 27.06 -2.75 15.86
N ARG A 288 26.87 -4.01 16.23
CA ARG A 288 25.55 -4.51 16.68
C ARG A 288 25.02 -3.73 17.90
N GLU A 289 25.90 -3.30 18.80
CA GLU A 289 25.52 -2.48 19.95
C GLU A 289 25.00 -1.11 19.53
N GLN A 290 25.68 -0.43 18.60
CA GLN A 290 25.24 0.84 18.03
C GLN A 290 23.92 0.69 17.26
N SER A 291 23.74 -0.39 16.48
CA SER A 291 22.51 -0.74 15.77
C SER A 291 21.33 -0.87 16.74
N ILE A 292 21.49 -1.57 17.87
CA ILE A 292 20.44 -1.72 18.89
C ILE A 292 20.07 -0.34 19.50
N ARG A 293 21.06 0.49 19.83
CA ARG A 293 20.80 1.86 20.31
C ARG A 293 20.06 2.72 19.29
N ALA A 294 20.48 2.65 18.03
CA ALA A 294 19.82 3.38 16.95
C ALA A 294 18.37 2.93 16.79
N CYS A 295 18.11 1.62 16.78
CA CYS A 295 16.73 1.09 16.70
C CYS A 295 15.88 1.55 17.90
N THR A 296 16.44 1.61 19.12
CA THR A 296 15.74 2.09 20.32
C THR A 296 15.37 3.57 20.20
N ASN A 297 16.24 4.38 19.57
CA ASN A 297 16.02 5.81 19.33
C ASN A 297 15.22 6.11 18.07
N SER A 298 14.56 5.11 17.49
CA SER A 298 13.76 5.23 16.28
C SER A 298 12.27 5.22 16.59
N LEU A 299 11.46 5.65 15.63
CA LEU A 299 10.02 5.43 15.62
C LEU A 299 9.63 4.99 14.23
N LEU A 300 8.84 3.92 14.12
CA LEU A 300 8.27 3.44 12.88
C LEU A 300 6.78 3.79 12.83
N LEU A 301 6.33 4.45 11.78
CA LEU A 301 4.92 4.67 11.48
C LEU A 301 4.45 3.55 10.53
N SER A 302 3.61 2.66 11.01
CA SER A 302 2.90 1.66 10.20
C SER A 302 1.61 2.30 9.72
N ALA A 303 1.56 2.68 8.44
CA ALA A 303 0.46 3.43 7.85
C ALA A 303 -0.38 2.49 6.98
N ASP A 304 -1.66 2.39 7.31
CA ASP A 304 -2.63 1.52 6.67
C ASP A 304 -4.05 2.07 6.95
N ASN A 305 -4.93 2.10 5.95
CA ASN A 305 -6.24 2.72 6.08
C ASN A 305 -7.10 2.06 7.19
N GLY A 306 -8.09 2.77 7.70
CA GLY A 306 -9.02 2.29 8.72
C GLY A 306 -10.47 2.58 8.38
N HIS A 307 -11.39 1.89 9.06
CA HIS A 307 -12.82 2.06 8.80
C HIS A 307 -13.34 3.37 9.40
N ALA A 308 -13.97 4.23 8.58
CA ALA A 308 -14.80 5.30 9.08
C ALA A 308 -16.14 4.76 9.59
N THR A 309 -16.80 5.50 10.48
CA THR A 309 -18.14 5.18 10.94
C THR A 309 -19.13 5.24 9.78
N HIS A 310 -19.74 4.11 9.48
CA HIS A 310 -20.67 4.00 8.35
C HIS A 310 -21.98 4.75 8.66
N PRO A 311 -22.43 5.69 7.81
CA PRO A 311 -23.59 6.54 8.14
C PRO A 311 -24.89 5.75 8.33
N ASN A 312 -25.06 4.62 7.64
CA ASN A 312 -26.26 3.78 7.76
C ASN A 312 -26.10 2.64 8.80
N HIS A 313 -24.89 2.44 9.33
CA HIS A 313 -24.58 1.38 10.30
C HIS A 313 -23.61 1.88 11.39
N PRO A 314 -23.96 3.00 12.09
CA PRO A 314 -23.08 3.56 13.12
C PRO A 314 -22.85 2.59 14.29
N GLU A 315 -23.78 1.67 14.52
CA GLU A 315 -23.69 0.63 15.54
C GLU A 315 -22.57 -0.39 15.31
N LYS A 316 -21.94 -0.39 14.13
CA LYS A 316 -20.77 -1.26 13.83
C LYS A 316 -19.46 -0.69 14.34
N SER A 317 -19.40 0.62 14.58
CA SER A 317 -18.21 1.30 15.12
C SER A 317 -18.19 1.29 16.64
N ASP A 318 -17.02 1.51 17.23
CA ASP A 318 -16.90 1.75 18.67
C ASP A 318 -17.61 3.04 19.05
N PRO A 319 -18.56 3.00 20.03
CA PRO A 319 -19.38 4.16 20.35
C PRO A 319 -18.60 5.28 21.06
N ALA A 320 -17.45 4.98 21.66
CA ALA A 320 -16.61 5.96 22.34
C ALA A 320 -15.60 6.64 21.38
N ASN A 321 -15.26 5.97 20.29
CA ASN A 321 -14.26 6.44 19.32
C ASN A 321 -14.81 6.38 17.88
N PRO A 322 -15.87 7.13 17.56
CA PRO A 322 -16.40 7.15 16.19
C PRO A 322 -15.42 7.87 15.27
N VAL A 323 -14.99 7.21 14.20
CA VAL A 323 -14.11 7.78 13.18
C VAL A 323 -14.93 8.56 12.15
N VAL A 324 -14.56 9.80 11.90
CA VAL A 324 -15.22 10.68 10.95
C VAL A 324 -14.27 10.99 9.79
N MET A 325 -14.72 10.80 8.55
CA MET A 325 -13.96 11.23 7.36
C MET A 325 -13.81 12.77 7.37
N GLY A 326 -12.59 13.27 7.16
CA GLY A 326 -12.26 14.68 7.32
C GLY A 326 -11.87 15.07 8.76
N GLY A 327 -11.86 14.13 9.67
CA GLY A 327 -11.53 14.34 11.09
C GLY A 327 -10.04 14.23 11.42
N GLY A 328 -9.19 13.90 10.47
CA GLY A 328 -7.74 13.79 10.63
C GLY A 328 -7.20 12.38 10.67
N VAL A 329 -5.92 12.27 10.99
CA VAL A 329 -5.17 11.01 10.98
C VAL A 329 -5.66 10.09 12.11
N LEU A 330 -5.81 8.81 11.80
CA LEU A 330 -6.16 7.78 12.76
C LEU A 330 -4.93 7.33 13.55
N LEU A 331 -5.11 7.16 14.84
CA LEU A 331 -4.17 6.50 15.74
C LEU A 331 -4.82 5.19 16.20
N LYS A 332 -4.32 4.06 15.70
CA LYS A 332 -4.97 2.75 15.85
C LYS A 332 -4.50 2.05 17.13
N TYR A 333 -5.41 1.63 17.97
CA TYR A 333 -5.15 0.86 19.20
C TYR A 333 -5.84 -0.49 19.20
N ASN A 334 -5.16 -1.52 19.71
CA ASN A 334 -5.75 -2.84 19.90
C ASN A 334 -5.16 -3.53 21.14
N ALA A 335 -6.01 -4.01 22.02
CA ALA A 335 -5.60 -4.70 23.26
C ALA A 335 -4.82 -6.01 23.00
N ARG A 336 -5.01 -6.64 21.83
CA ARG A 336 -4.25 -7.84 21.42
C ARG A 336 -2.91 -7.53 20.75
N GLN A 337 -2.56 -6.23 20.64
CA GLN A 337 -1.34 -5.78 19.97
C GLN A 337 -1.27 -6.19 18.48
N THR A 338 -2.40 -6.38 17.82
CA THR A 338 -2.46 -6.50 16.36
C THR A 338 -2.23 -5.16 15.68
N TYR A 339 -2.42 -4.06 16.43
CA TYR A 339 -1.84 -2.74 16.19
C TYR A 339 -0.79 -2.49 17.27
N THR A 340 0.39 -2.07 16.88
CA THR A 340 1.57 -1.95 17.76
C THR A 340 1.59 -0.71 18.64
N THR A 341 0.63 0.21 18.44
CA THR A 341 0.56 1.46 19.17
C THR A 341 0.50 1.23 20.67
N SER A 342 1.45 1.81 21.38
CA SER A 342 1.47 1.94 22.85
C SER A 342 1.05 3.35 23.25
N GLY A 343 0.73 3.55 24.51
CA GLY A 343 0.49 4.90 25.04
C GLY A 343 1.64 5.86 24.80
N PHE A 344 2.88 5.34 24.79
CA PHE A 344 4.09 6.12 24.54
C PHE A 344 4.22 6.57 23.09
N THR A 345 4.17 5.61 22.17
CA THR A 345 4.31 5.89 20.72
C THR A 345 3.15 6.71 20.20
N GLY A 346 1.94 6.47 20.70
CA GLY A 346 0.76 7.25 20.38
C GLY A 346 0.86 8.70 20.87
N ALA A 347 1.36 8.92 22.12
CA ALA A 347 1.58 10.26 22.63
C ALA A 347 2.65 11.03 21.84
N ALA A 348 3.73 10.35 21.43
CA ALA A 348 4.78 10.96 20.61
C ALA A 348 4.23 11.40 19.25
N PHE A 349 3.50 10.54 18.56
CA PHE A 349 2.91 10.87 17.25
C PHE A 349 1.83 11.96 17.37
N THR A 350 1.01 11.93 18.42
CA THR A 350 0.03 13.01 18.71
C THR A 350 0.70 14.36 18.88
N ALA A 351 1.86 14.42 19.56
CA ALA A 351 2.62 15.66 19.75
C ALA A 351 3.18 16.18 18.42
N ILE A 352 3.66 15.28 17.53
CA ILE A 352 4.11 15.62 16.18
C ILE A 352 2.95 16.17 15.34
N CYS A 353 1.79 15.50 15.33
CA CYS A 353 0.59 15.98 14.63
C CYS A 353 0.14 17.36 15.13
N LYS A 354 0.18 17.59 16.45
CA LYS A 354 -0.13 18.90 17.04
C LYS A 354 0.80 20.00 16.53
N LYS A 355 2.10 19.73 16.43
CA LYS A 355 3.08 20.66 15.85
C LYS A 355 2.79 20.93 14.37
N ALA A 356 2.40 19.91 13.61
CA ALA A 356 1.99 20.04 12.23
C ALA A 356 0.63 20.73 12.01
N GLY A 357 -0.13 20.99 13.08
CA GLY A 357 -1.50 21.51 12.98
C GLY A 357 -2.49 20.51 12.41
N VAL A 358 -2.24 19.22 12.61
CA VAL A 358 -3.02 18.11 12.09
C VAL A 358 -3.90 17.50 13.19
N PRO A 359 -5.22 17.35 12.97
CA PRO A 359 -6.10 16.66 13.91
C PRO A 359 -5.84 15.16 13.91
N VAL A 360 -6.06 14.52 15.08
CA VAL A 360 -5.89 13.09 15.30
C VAL A 360 -7.16 12.50 15.86
N GLN A 361 -7.56 11.34 15.37
CA GLN A 361 -8.67 10.56 15.87
C GLN A 361 -8.16 9.23 16.44
N VAL A 362 -8.78 8.75 17.51
CA VAL A 362 -8.52 7.39 18.02
C VAL A 362 -9.36 6.40 17.24
N PHE A 363 -8.72 5.36 16.73
CA PHE A 363 -9.37 4.20 16.14
C PHE A 363 -9.26 3.02 17.10
N ALA A 364 -10.41 2.48 17.48
CA ALA A 364 -10.54 1.24 18.23
C ALA A 364 -11.71 0.42 17.66
N ASN A 365 -11.57 -0.89 17.67
CA ASN A 365 -12.70 -1.75 17.29
C ASN A 365 -13.72 -1.86 18.43
N ARG A 366 -14.99 -2.07 18.10
CA ARG A 366 -15.99 -2.49 19.09
C ARG A 366 -15.47 -3.71 19.86
N ALA A 367 -15.73 -3.77 21.16
CA ALA A 367 -15.21 -4.83 22.03
C ALA A 367 -15.63 -6.26 21.60
N ASP A 368 -16.73 -6.40 20.87
CA ASP A 368 -17.29 -7.65 20.34
C ASP A 368 -16.89 -7.94 18.88
N VAL A 369 -16.09 -7.06 18.25
CA VAL A 369 -15.61 -7.22 16.87
C VAL A 369 -14.09 -7.43 16.89
N PRO A 370 -13.58 -8.55 16.34
CA PRO A 370 -12.14 -8.72 16.19
C PRO A 370 -11.59 -7.68 15.22
N GLY A 371 -10.51 -7.03 15.61
CA GLY A 371 -9.77 -6.12 14.72
C GLY A 371 -8.98 -6.88 13.66
N GLY A 372 -8.61 -6.19 12.59
CA GLY A 372 -7.59 -6.65 11.63
C GLY A 372 -6.19 -6.65 12.24
N SER A 373 -5.22 -6.94 11.42
CA SER A 373 -3.78 -6.79 11.68
C SER A 373 -3.22 -5.80 10.68
N THR A 374 -2.04 -5.27 10.94
CA THR A 374 -1.32 -4.36 10.06
C THR A 374 0.14 -4.76 9.93
N LEU A 375 0.87 -4.03 9.09
CA LEU A 375 2.30 -4.25 8.83
C LEU A 375 3.16 -4.15 10.10
N GLY A 376 2.84 -3.25 11.03
CA GLY A 376 3.64 -2.98 12.23
C GLY A 376 3.83 -4.21 13.11
N ASN A 377 2.76 -4.93 13.38
CA ASN A 377 2.83 -6.18 14.15
C ASN A 377 3.76 -7.21 13.50
N LEU A 378 3.72 -7.34 12.18
CA LEU A 378 4.53 -8.30 11.43
C LEU A 378 5.99 -7.86 11.34
N LEU A 379 6.25 -6.57 11.12
CA LEU A 379 7.59 -5.98 11.12
C LEU A 379 8.27 -6.12 12.49
N GLY A 380 7.52 -6.04 13.58
CA GLY A 380 8.02 -6.21 14.94
C GLY A 380 8.73 -7.54 15.21
N HIS A 381 8.52 -8.56 14.38
CA HIS A 381 9.28 -9.81 14.45
C HIS A 381 10.67 -9.72 13.82
N GLN A 382 10.91 -8.77 12.94
CA GLN A 382 12.16 -8.58 12.21
C GLN A 382 12.96 -7.37 12.72
N ILE A 383 12.27 -6.29 13.11
CA ILE A 383 12.87 -5.01 13.42
C ILE A 383 12.47 -4.57 14.83
N LEU A 384 13.46 -4.36 15.68
CA LEU A 384 13.27 -3.98 17.09
C LEU A 384 13.20 -2.45 17.25
N MET A 385 12.20 -1.82 16.65
CA MET A 385 11.95 -0.38 16.80
C MET A 385 10.62 -0.15 17.52
N PRO A 386 10.49 0.92 18.33
CA PRO A 386 9.17 1.40 18.74
C PRO A 386 8.31 1.73 17.52
N MET A 387 7.03 1.33 17.57
CA MET A 387 6.11 1.48 16.42
C MET A 387 4.79 2.12 16.84
N VAL A 388 4.15 2.78 15.88
CA VAL A 388 2.80 3.32 16.01
C VAL A 388 2.02 3.01 14.73
N ASP A 389 0.82 2.47 14.87
CA ASP A 389 -0.10 2.22 13.76
C ASP A 389 -1.00 3.43 13.54
N ILE A 390 -0.94 3.96 12.35
CA ILE A 390 -1.69 5.12 11.89
C ILE A 390 -2.48 4.78 10.64
N GLY A 391 -3.37 5.66 10.21
CA GLY A 391 -4.12 5.46 8.97
C GLY A 391 -5.05 6.60 8.64
N LEU A 392 -5.86 6.41 7.62
CA LEU A 392 -6.89 7.34 7.18
C LEU A 392 -8.25 6.67 7.18
N GLY A 393 -9.30 7.43 7.54
CA GLY A 393 -10.64 6.91 7.61
C GLY A 393 -11.31 6.80 6.25
N GLN A 394 -11.77 5.59 5.87
CA GLN A 394 -12.46 5.38 4.60
C GLN A 394 -13.76 4.59 4.77
N LEU A 395 -14.62 4.66 3.76
CA LEU A 395 -15.82 3.83 3.63
C LEU A 395 -15.65 2.84 2.48
N ALA A 396 -16.37 1.73 2.57
CA ALA A 396 -16.36 0.67 1.57
C ALA A 396 -14.95 0.09 1.30
N MET A 397 -14.11 -0.01 2.34
CA MET A 397 -12.82 -0.69 2.29
C MET A 397 -12.97 -2.05 1.63
N HIS A 398 -12.02 -2.40 0.72
CA HIS A 398 -12.04 -3.62 -0.09
C HIS A 398 -13.17 -3.72 -1.13
N SER A 399 -13.87 -2.61 -1.39
CA SER A 399 -14.73 -2.49 -2.57
C SER A 399 -13.89 -2.27 -3.83
N ALA A 400 -14.44 -2.63 -4.99
CA ALA A 400 -13.83 -2.25 -6.27
C ALA A 400 -13.72 -0.72 -6.46
N MET A 401 -14.53 0.06 -5.72
CA MET A 401 -14.45 1.52 -5.57
C MET A 401 -14.71 1.88 -4.12
N GLU A 402 -13.76 2.53 -3.49
CA GLU A 402 -13.74 2.94 -2.10
C GLU A 402 -13.96 4.44 -1.99
N THR A 403 -14.18 4.96 -0.79
CA THR A 403 -14.43 6.40 -0.58
C THR A 403 -13.60 6.92 0.59
N ALA A 404 -12.86 8.00 0.38
CA ALA A 404 -12.05 8.66 1.40
C ALA A 404 -12.20 10.18 1.40
N SER A 405 -11.57 10.86 2.34
CA SER A 405 -11.64 12.30 2.51
C SER A 405 -10.44 13.02 1.88
N CYS A 406 -10.70 14.01 1.05
CA CYS A 406 -9.64 14.86 0.47
C CYS A 406 -8.80 15.57 1.55
N ALA A 407 -9.40 15.94 2.68
CA ALA A 407 -8.71 16.64 3.76
C ALA A 407 -7.78 15.69 4.55
N ASP A 408 -8.19 14.44 4.75
CA ASP A 408 -7.41 13.49 5.55
C ASP A 408 -6.12 13.09 4.82
N ALA A 409 -6.12 12.98 3.49
CA ALA A 409 -4.93 12.77 2.69
C ALA A 409 -3.89 13.91 2.89
N GLU A 410 -4.35 15.16 2.88
CA GLU A 410 -3.49 16.32 3.16
C GLU A 410 -2.96 16.30 4.62
N TYR A 411 -3.80 15.91 5.58
CA TYR A 411 -3.41 15.79 6.98
C TYR A 411 -2.32 14.73 7.18
N MET A 412 -2.46 13.54 6.59
CA MET A 412 -1.43 12.50 6.66
C MET A 412 -0.11 12.99 6.05
N ALA A 413 -0.15 13.57 4.86
CA ALA A 413 1.04 14.09 4.21
C ALA A 413 1.78 15.13 5.07
N LYS A 414 1.05 16.05 5.72
CA LYS A 414 1.62 17.04 6.64
C LYS A 414 2.19 16.43 7.92
N ALA A 415 1.46 15.50 8.53
CA ALA A 415 1.89 14.81 9.74
C ALA A 415 3.20 14.03 9.51
N VAL A 416 3.28 13.30 8.38
CA VAL A 416 4.47 12.53 8.02
C VAL A 416 5.64 13.43 7.64
N ALA A 417 5.40 14.57 6.96
CA ALA A 417 6.44 15.53 6.68
C ALA A 417 7.03 16.14 7.97
N GLU A 418 6.19 16.45 8.95
CA GLU A 418 6.65 16.92 10.27
C GLU A 418 7.39 15.81 11.03
N TYR A 419 6.92 14.57 10.96
CA TYR A 419 7.58 13.43 11.58
C TYR A 419 9.03 13.27 11.08
N TYR A 420 9.29 13.32 9.78
CA TYR A 420 10.65 13.24 9.21
C TYR A 420 11.53 14.45 9.55
N ASN A 421 10.96 15.51 10.08
CA ASN A 421 11.68 16.71 10.50
C ASN A 421 11.75 16.87 12.03
N THR A 422 11.24 15.90 12.80
CA THR A 422 11.21 15.96 14.27
C THR A 422 12.25 15.02 14.86
N PRO A 423 13.31 15.54 15.49
CA PRO A 423 14.26 14.73 16.24
C PRO A 423 13.57 13.90 17.33
N ILE A 424 13.93 12.62 17.40
CA ILE A 424 13.37 11.67 18.37
C ILE A 424 14.53 11.02 19.12
N PHE A 425 14.52 11.09 20.45
CA PHE A 425 15.54 10.48 21.27
C PHE A 425 14.94 9.87 22.55
N GLN A 426 15.31 8.63 22.84
CA GLN A 426 14.89 7.90 24.04
C GLN A 426 16.09 7.77 25.00
N PRO A 427 16.27 8.68 25.99
CA PRO A 427 17.41 8.63 26.91
C PRO A 427 17.34 7.42 27.86
N LYS A 428 16.15 6.94 28.17
CA LYS A 428 15.88 5.74 28.97
C LYS A 428 14.46 5.25 28.73
N ASP A 429 14.17 4.06 29.13
CA ASP A 429 12.80 3.54 29.10
C ASP A 429 11.86 4.46 29.91
N GLY A 430 10.69 4.74 29.33
CA GLY A 430 9.69 5.64 29.92
C GLY A 430 9.96 7.14 29.73
N GLU A 431 10.97 7.56 28.96
CA GLU A 431 11.23 8.96 28.66
C GLU A 431 11.62 9.16 27.19
N TRP A 432 10.87 10.00 26.49
CA TRP A 432 11.18 10.42 25.12
C TRP A 432 11.39 11.93 25.05
N LYS A 433 12.39 12.36 24.29
CA LYS A 433 12.62 13.75 23.91
C LYS A 433 12.28 13.92 22.44
N LEU A 434 11.43 14.88 22.16
CA LEU A 434 11.01 15.24 20.81
C LEU A 434 11.45 16.68 20.54
N GLY A 435 12.01 16.94 19.37
CA GLY A 435 12.38 18.29 18.91
C GLY A 435 11.16 19.06 18.38
N LEU A 436 10.20 19.31 19.28
CA LEU A 436 8.90 19.95 18.94
C LEU A 436 9.01 21.47 18.89
#